data_c5d52472be2b0e439f39dbc84f83a0eb
#
_entry.id   c5d52472be2b0e439f39dbc84f83a0eb
#
_cell.length_a   1.000
_cell.length_b   1.000
_cell.length_c   1.000
_cell.angle_alpha   90.00
_cell.angle_beta   90.00
_cell.angle_gamma   90.00
#
_symmetry.space_group_name_H-M   'P 1'
#
loop_
_entity.id
_entity.type
_entity.pdbx_description
1 polymer ?
#
loop_
_entity_poly.entity_id
_entity_poly.type
_entity_poly.pdbx_seq_one_letter_code
_entity_poly.pdbx_strand_id
1 'polypeptide(L)'
;MGVQELTNAAASGVDGNLVLRKALQRAGEELGLSAQETAQAIGRSRTFFEQARAQSRIDLHTQRMVALVLRLHRSLSALVGDDIELMRHWINTANRHTGGLPREQLQDPEQLVELVQYLDAMRGRP
;
A
#
# COMPACT_ATOMS: atom_id res chain seq x y z
N MET A 1 5.61 -11.05 -7.50
CA MET A 1 4.63 -11.66 -6.58
C MET A 1 3.39 -10.80 -6.52
N GLY A 2 2.21 -11.39 -6.62
CA GLY A 2 0.97 -10.64 -6.57
C GLY A 2 0.50 -10.36 -5.14
N VAL A 3 -0.43 -9.41 -5.00
CA VAL A 3 -0.97 -9.04 -3.68
C VAL A 3 -1.62 -10.24 -2.99
N GLN A 4 -2.36 -11.05 -3.75
CA GLN A 4 -3.03 -12.23 -3.19
C GLN A 4 -2.03 -13.25 -2.66
N GLU A 5 -0.94 -13.44 -3.34
CA GLU A 5 0.11 -14.36 -2.90
C GLU A 5 0.78 -13.88 -1.62
N LEU A 6 1.04 -12.57 -1.52
CA LEU A 6 1.61 -11.98 -0.31
C LEU A 6 0.66 -12.11 0.87
N THR A 7 -0.63 -11.89 0.65
CA THR A 7 -1.65 -12.01 1.69
C THR A 7 -1.77 -13.47 2.16
N ASN A 8 -1.76 -14.41 1.23
CA ASN A 8 -1.80 -15.84 1.56
C ASN A 8 -0.57 -16.28 2.33
N ALA A 9 0.61 -15.80 1.95
CA ALA A 9 1.86 -16.09 2.66
C ALA A 9 1.82 -15.57 4.09
N ALA A 10 1.30 -14.36 4.29
CA ALA A 10 1.16 -13.77 5.62
C ALA A 10 0.21 -14.60 6.50
N ALA A 11 -0.87 -15.10 5.92
CA ALA A 11 -1.85 -15.93 6.64
C ALA A 11 -1.29 -17.32 7.01
N SER A 12 -0.32 -17.83 6.26
CA SER A 12 0.22 -19.17 6.46
C SER A 12 1.33 -19.27 7.50
N GLY A 13 1.86 -18.14 8.03
CA GLY A 13 2.84 -18.19 9.10
C GLY A 13 3.79 -17.01 9.19
N VAL A 14 4.86 -17.24 9.93
CA VAL A 14 5.83 -16.24 10.38
C VAL A 14 6.60 -15.61 9.22
N ASP A 15 7.08 -16.44 8.30
CA ASP A 15 7.82 -15.98 7.12
C ASP A 15 6.92 -15.12 6.23
N GLY A 16 5.64 -15.47 6.14
CA GLY A 16 4.68 -14.69 5.41
C GLY A 16 4.45 -13.31 6.02
N ASN A 17 4.43 -13.21 7.33
CA ASN A 17 4.32 -11.92 8.04
C ASN A 17 5.51 -11.02 7.73
N LEU A 18 6.71 -11.58 7.73
CA LEU A 18 7.92 -10.83 7.40
C LEU A 18 7.91 -10.37 5.93
N VAL A 19 7.53 -11.25 5.03
CA VAL A 19 7.42 -10.94 3.60
C VAL A 19 6.42 -9.79 3.38
N LEU A 20 5.29 -9.84 4.06
CA LEU A 20 4.26 -8.81 3.91
C LEU A 20 4.75 -7.44 4.41
N ARG A 21 5.45 -7.43 5.57
CA ARG A 21 6.02 -6.19 6.10
C ARG A 21 7.05 -5.58 5.16
N LYS A 22 7.94 -6.41 4.62
CA LYS A 22 8.97 -5.94 3.68
C LYS A 22 8.36 -5.41 2.39
N ALA A 23 7.35 -6.10 1.88
CA ALA A 23 6.66 -5.66 0.66
C ALA A 23 6.00 -4.29 0.86
N LEU A 24 5.35 -4.10 2.01
CA LEU A 24 4.70 -2.83 2.34
C LEU A 24 5.74 -1.72 2.49
N GLN A 25 6.84 -1.98 3.19
CA GLN A 25 7.90 -1.00 3.37
C GLN A 25 8.46 -0.55 2.03
N ARG A 26 8.75 -1.51 1.15
CA ARG A 26 9.27 -1.20 -0.18
C ARG A 26 8.27 -0.40 -1.01
N ALA A 27 7.00 -0.78 -0.99
CA ALA A 27 5.97 -0.04 -1.70
C ALA A 27 5.88 1.41 -1.21
N GLY A 28 5.91 1.62 0.11
CA GLY A 28 5.90 2.95 0.69
C GLY A 28 7.09 3.79 0.24
N GLU A 29 8.27 3.22 0.23
CA GLU A 29 9.48 3.90 -0.24
C GLU A 29 9.36 4.33 -1.70
N GLU A 30 8.87 3.45 -2.55
CA GLU A 30 8.69 3.76 -3.98
C GLU A 30 7.62 4.83 -4.19
N LEU A 31 6.58 4.84 -3.36
CA LEU A 31 5.56 5.88 -3.38
C LEU A 31 6.05 7.21 -2.83
N GLY A 32 7.24 7.24 -2.22
CA GLY A 32 7.79 8.45 -1.61
C GLY A 32 7.23 8.75 -0.24
N LEU A 33 6.67 7.75 0.43
CA LEU A 33 6.13 7.88 1.79
C LEU A 33 7.20 7.55 2.82
N SER A 34 7.17 8.25 3.95
CA SER A 34 8.01 7.86 5.08
C SER A 34 7.51 6.54 5.68
N ALA A 35 8.34 5.88 6.49
CA ALA A 35 7.93 4.68 7.21
C ALA A 35 6.71 4.95 8.10
N GLN A 36 6.67 6.12 8.74
CA GLN A 36 5.54 6.52 9.55
C GLN A 36 4.26 6.68 8.71
N GLU A 37 4.35 7.38 7.58
CA GLU A 37 3.21 7.56 6.69
C GLU A 37 2.70 6.22 6.17
N THR A 38 3.61 5.33 5.80
CA THR A 38 3.25 3.99 5.29
C THR A 38 2.53 3.18 6.36
N ALA A 39 3.04 3.19 7.59
CA ALA A 39 2.40 2.48 8.69
C ALA A 39 1.03 3.10 9.03
N GLN A 40 0.93 4.41 9.04
CA GLN A 40 -0.34 5.10 9.33
C GLN A 40 -1.42 4.74 8.30
N ALA A 41 -1.05 4.55 7.05
CA ALA A 41 -2.00 4.16 6.00
C ALA A 41 -2.71 2.85 6.30
N ILE A 42 -2.08 1.96 7.05
CA ILE A 42 -2.68 0.69 7.47
C ILE A 42 -3.19 0.72 8.92
N GLY A 43 -3.24 1.90 9.53
CA GLY A 43 -3.71 2.06 10.90
C GLY A 43 -2.71 1.64 11.97
N ARG A 44 -1.43 1.64 11.66
CA ARG A 44 -0.37 1.23 12.58
C ARG A 44 0.66 2.36 12.75
N SER A 45 1.59 2.16 13.68
CA SER A 45 2.70 3.07 13.89
C SER A 45 3.97 2.55 13.21
N ARG A 46 5.01 3.38 13.14
CA ARG A 46 6.29 3.03 12.53
C ARG A 46 6.89 1.74 13.09
N THR A 47 6.62 1.45 14.36
CA THR A 47 7.13 0.22 15.00
C THR A 47 6.65 -1.06 14.32
N PHE A 48 5.59 -0.97 13.50
CA PHE A 48 5.13 -2.10 12.70
C PHE A 48 6.27 -2.74 11.90
N PHE A 49 7.15 -1.91 11.32
CA PHE A 49 8.28 -2.40 10.54
C PHE A 49 9.43 -2.91 11.43
N GLU A 50 9.56 -2.38 12.63
CA GLU A 50 10.57 -2.80 13.59
C GLU A 50 10.21 -4.15 14.22
N GLN A 51 8.94 -4.52 14.22
CA GLN A 51 8.43 -5.79 14.74
C GLN A 51 8.55 -6.94 13.73
N ALA A 52 9.58 -6.89 12.88
CA ALA A 52 9.76 -7.86 11.81
C ALA A 52 10.28 -9.22 12.32
N ARG A 53 9.99 -9.58 13.56
CA ARG A 53 10.38 -10.85 14.15
C ARG A 53 9.31 -11.91 13.96
N ALA A 54 9.75 -13.14 14.06
CA ALA A 54 8.93 -14.31 13.77
C ALA A 54 7.65 -14.41 14.59
N GLN A 55 7.61 -13.86 15.79
CA GLN A 55 6.45 -13.94 16.68
C GLN A 55 5.39 -12.89 16.41
N SER A 56 5.71 -11.90 15.59
CA SER A 56 4.81 -10.76 15.35
C SER A 56 3.79 -11.09 14.27
N ARG A 57 2.63 -11.55 14.68
CA ARG A 57 1.54 -11.84 13.75
C ARG A 57 0.86 -10.56 13.28
N ILE A 58 0.39 -10.59 12.05
CA ILE A 58 -0.42 -9.53 11.47
C ILE A 58 -1.87 -10.00 11.49
N ASP A 59 -2.73 -9.26 12.18
CA ASP A 59 -4.15 -9.61 12.23
C ASP A 59 -4.81 -9.44 10.85
N LEU A 60 -5.99 -10.03 10.68
CA LEU A 60 -6.67 -10.06 9.39
C LEU A 60 -7.01 -8.66 8.89
N HIS A 61 -7.46 -7.78 9.75
CA HIS A 61 -7.78 -6.41 9.37
C HIS A 61 -6.53 -5.69 8.82
N THR A 62 -5.43 -5.79 9.52
CA THR A 62 -4.16 -5.19 9.08
C THR A 62 -3.69 -5.81 7.75
N GLN A 63 -3.82 -7.13 7.59
CA GLN A 63 -3.50 -7.79 6.33
C GLN A 63 -4.30 -7.21 5.16
N ARG A 64 -5.59 -6.96 5.37
CA ARG A 64 -6.46 -6.36 4.35
C ARG A 64 -6.05 -4.95 4.02
N MET A 65 -5.67 -4.16 5.02
CA MET A 65 -5.19 -2.80 4.80
C MET A 65 -3.87 -2.79 4.03
N VAL A 66 -2.95 -3.69 4.37
CA VAL A 66 -1.70 -3.85 3.63
C VAL A 66 -1.99 -4.20 2.17
N ALA A 67 -2.92 -5.12 1.94
CA ALA A 67 -3.30 -5.51 0.58
C ALA A 67 -3.81 -4.33 -0.23
N LEU A 68 -4.57 -3.42 0.37
CA LEU A 68 -5.05 -2.21 -0.30
C LEU A 68 -3.90 -1.30 -0.72
N VAL A 69 -2.94 -1.07 0.17
CA VAL A 69 -1.78 -0.22 -0.15
C VAL A 69 -0.93 -0.86 -1.25
N LEU A 70 -0.70 -2.16 -1.17
CA LEU A 70 0.05 -2.88 -2.21
C LEU A 70 -0.68 -2.83 -3.56
N ARG A 71 -2.00 -2.93 -3.54
CA ARG A 71 -2.82 -2.83 -4.74
C ARG A 71 -2.76 -1.42 -5.34
N LEU A 72 -2.81 -0.38 -4.51
CA LEU A 72 -2.62 1.00 -4.94
C LEU A 72 -1.28 1.16 -5.64
N HIS A 73 -0.22 0.71 -4.99
CA HIS A 73 1.14 0.76 -5.55
C HIS A 73 1.21 0.05 -6.90
N ARG A 74 0.69 -1.16 -6.97
CA ARG A 74 0.71 -1.97 -8.19
C ARG A 74 -0.04 -1.31 -9.34
N SER A 75 -1.22 -0.78 -9.07
CA SER A 75 -2.04 -0.14 -10.09
C SER A 75 -1.41 1.15 -10.58
N LEU A 76 -0.88 1.95 -9.66
CA LEU A 76 -0.18 3.19 -10.03
C LEU A 76 1.09 2.87 -10.83
N SER A 77 1.87 1.90 -10.39
CA SER A 77 3.08 1.45 -11.08
C SER A 77 2.77 1.06 -12.54
N ALA A 78 1.70 0.32 -12.75
CA ALA A 78 1.27 -0.07 -14.08
C ALA A 78 0.90 1.13 -14.96
N LEU A 79 0.24 2.13 -14.37
CA LEU A 79 -0.17 3.33 -15.11
C LEU A 79 1.00 4.23 -15.51
N VAL A 80 2.03 4.29 -14.70
CA VAL A 80 3.20 5.15 -14.96
C VAL A 80 4.38 4.38 -15.59
N GLY A 81 4.19 3.11 -15.94
CA GLY A 81 5.24 2.30 -16.57
C GLY A 81 6.42 2.05 -15.65
N ASP A 82 6.17 1.83 -14.37
CA ASP A 82 7.17 1.59 -13.33
C ASP A 82 8.12 2.78 -13.08
N ASP A 83 7.74 3.98 -13.54
CA ASP A 83 8.53 5.20 -13.33
C ASP A 83 8.27 5.75 -11.93
N ILE A 84 9.24 5.61 -11.04
CA ILE A 84 9.12 6.02 -9.65
C ILE A 84 8.91 7.53 -9.50
N GLU A 85 9.55 8.34 -10.34
CA GLU A 85 9.38 9.79 -10.28
C GLU A 85 7.95 10.20 -10.63
N LEU A 86 7.37 9.59 -11.65
CA LEU A 86 5.99 9.83 -12.04
C LEU A 86 5.02 9.33 -10.95
N MET A 87 5.33 8.19 -10.35
CA MET A 87 4.54 7.65 -9.23
C MET A 87 4.48 8.65 -8.07
N ARG A 88 5.64 9.17 -7.66
CA ARG A 88 5.74 10.14 -6.58
C ARG A 88 5.07 11.46 -6.94
N HIS A 89 5.19 11.87 -8.19
CA HIS A 89 4.50 13.07 -8.67
C HIS A 89 2.98 12.92 -8.51
N TRP A 90 2.43 11.77 -8.91
CA TRP A 90 1.00 11.52 -8.77
C TRP A 90 0.54 11.57 -7.31
N ILE A 91 1.29 10.94 -6.42
CA ILE A 91 1.00 10.91 -4.98
C ILE A 91 0.99 12.33 -4.38
N ASN A 92 1.85 13.20 -4.88
CA ASN A 92 2.05 14.55 -4.34
C ASN A 92 1.29 15.65 -5.09
N THR A 93 0.44 15.30 -6.04
CA THR A 93 -0.29 16.27 -6.85
C THR A 93 -1.79 16.12 -6.60
N ALA A 94 -2.45 17.23 -6.29
CA ALA A 94 -3.90 17.23 -6.11
C ALA A 94 -4.58 16.71 -7.38
N ASN A 95 -5.54 15.81 -7.19
CA ASN A 95 -6.23 15.14 -8.28
C ASN A 95 -7.70 15.54 -8.29
N ARG A 96 -8.12 16.11 -9.40
CA ARG A 96 -9.51 16.59 -9.55
C ARG A 96 -10.51 15.45 -9.46
N HIS A 97 -10.18 14.29 -10.01
CA HIS A 97 -11.09 13.14 -10.06
C HIS A 97 -11.24 12.44 -8.70
N THR A 98 -10.20 12.45 -7.89
CA THR A 98 -10.25 11.86 -6.56
C THR A 98 -10.63 12.87 -5.48
N GLY A 99 -10.65 14.15 -5.81
CA GLY A 99 -11.10 15.20 -4.92
C GLY A 99 -10.10 15.68 -3.90
N GLY A 100 -8.80 15.37 -4.06
CA GLY A 100 -7.81 15.80 -3.10
C GLY A 100 -6.40 15.36 -3.42
N LEU A 101 -5.53 15.42 -2.41
CA LEU A 101 -4.14 15.03 -2.51
C LEU A 101 -4.00 13.55 -2.15
N PRO A 102 -3.58 12.70 -3.08
CA PRO A 102 -3.49 11.26 -2.81
C PRO A 102 -2.68 10.91 -1.57
N ARG A 103 -1.56 11.62 -1.32
CA ARG A 103 -0.75 11.40 -0.11
C ARG A 103 -1.59 11.51 1.17
N GLU A 104 -2.51 12.46 1.23
CA GLU A 104 -3.39 12.64 2.38
C GLU A 104 -4.56 11.64 2.35
N GLN A 105 -5.13 11.42 1.18
CA GLN A 105 -6.29 10.55 1.02
C GLN A 105 -6.00 9.09 1.40
N LEU A 106 -4.79 8.60 1.10
CA LEU A 106 -4.45 7.22 1.44
C LEU A 106 -4.37 6.97 2.95
N GLN A 107 -4.37 8.04 3.77
CA GLN A 107 -4.38 7.91 5.22
C GLN A 107 -5.79 7.64 5.78
N ASP A 108 -6.82 7.86 5.00
CA ASP A 108 -8.19 7.55 5.38
C ASP A 108 -8.64 6.24 4.70
N PRO A 109 -9.12 5.23 5.48
CA PRO A 109 -9.47 3.93 4.90
C PRO A 109 -10.49 4.01 3.77
N GLU A 110 -11.51 4.85 3.89
CA GLU A 110 -12.52 4.99 2.85
C GLU A 110 -11.95 5.62 1.59
N GLN A 111 -11.13 6.66 1.74
CA GLN A 111 -10.49 7.31 0.61
C GLN A 111 -9.43 6.42 -0.03
N LEU A 112 -8.73 5.61 0.75
CA LEU A 112 -7.78 4.63 0.20
C LEU A 112 -8.49 3.65 -0.74
N VAL A 113 -9.65 3.15 -0.34
CA VAL A 113 -10.45 2.26 -1.19
C VAL A 113 -10.85 2.98 -2.48
N GLU A 114 -11.29 4.23 -2.38
CA GLU A 114 -11.67 5.03 -3.55
C GLU A 114 -10.49 5.25 -4.49
N LEU A 115 -9.29 5.53 -3.96
CA LEU A 115 -8.08 5.67 -4.76
C LEU A 115 -7.75 4.39 -5.51
N VAL A 116 -7.84 3.25 -4.83
CA VAL A 116 -7.58 1.95 -5.45
C VAL A 116 -8.57 1.69 -6.57
N GLN A 117 -9.85 1.96 -6.34
CA GLN A 117 -10.89 1.77 -7.34
C GLN A 117 -10.68 2.69 -8.56
N TYR A 118 -10.31 3.95 -8.31
CA TYR A 118 -10.02 4.89 -9.37
C TYR A 118 -8.86 4.42 -10.24
N LEU A 119 -7.76 4.00 -9.62
CA LEU A 119 -6.58 3.54 -10.35
C LEU A 119 -6.86 2.25 -11.12
N ASP A 120 -7.64 1.33 -10.55
CA ASP A 120 -8.04 0.11 -11.25
C ASP A 120 -8.89 0.44 -12.48
N ALA A 121 -9.80 1.40 -12.36
CA ALA A 121 -10.62 1.84 -13.49
C ALA A 121 -9.77 2.49 -14.58
N MET A 122 -8.77 3.28 -14.19
CA MET A 122 -7.83 3.90 -15.14
C MET A 122 -7.00 2.88 -15.91
N ARG A 123 -6.75 1.72 -15.31
CA ARG A 123 -6.07 0.62 -15.99
C ARG A 123 -6.97 -0.10 -16.99
N GLY A 124 -8.23 0.32 -17.15
CA GLY A 124 -9.19 -0.33 -18.03
C GLY A 124 -9.75 -1.63 -17.49
N ARG A 125 -9.71 -1.82 -16.19
CA ARG A 125 -10.25 -3.03 -15.57
C ARG A 125 -11.67 -2.76 -15.08
N PRO A 126 -12.60 -3.64 -15.40
CA PRO A 126 -13.96 -3.52 -14.90
C PRO A 126 -14.06 -3.70 -13.40
#